data_f14705de7b62f8d2018a892926c27534
#
_entry.id   f14705de7b62f8d2018a892926c27534
#
_cell.length_a   1.000
_cell.length_b   1.000
_cell.length_c   1.000
_cell.angle_alpha   90.00
_cell.angle_beta   90.00
_cell.angle_gamma   90.00
#
_symmetry.space_group_name_H-M   'P 1'
#
loop_
_entity.id
_entity.type
_entity.pdbx_description
1 polymer ?
#
loop_
_entity_poly.entity_id
_entity_poly.type
_entity_poly.pdbx_seq_one_letter_code
_entity_poly.pdbx_strand_id
1 'polypeptide(L)'
;MEWLRYGAQHYPNRKCINEYTYNDIYRGVLHVARNLVPLDASRVAILSDNSVTMAMYVLAAMLVHKEVLLLNVHLKPKEIENQLDQLGVTTVLHSKERRNQLSHFVDSKASNSIVTNEFEALEDILSDLAVEDSFDWVFVDTDIAAIMNTSATTGQFKSVPLRWGQIKAHVQASQEVLGKTDQDNWLMVLPLFHVSGLSILMRSLYNGTAVTILPKYDEAQVLKLIESEQINMMSLVPTILTQLEPHITHHVLRVILLGGEFIPMALIEACEKKSLPIYKTYGMTETFSQSVTFSVLEYPHKRESVGKPLPGMQVRIDNPDTDGVGEIHLTGPMVMTGYINK
;
A
#
# COMPACT_ATOMS: atom_id res chain seq x y z
N MET A 1 -1.04 -6.85 -11.45
CA MET A 1 -0.47 -5.99 -12.55
C MET A 1 -1.34 -6.00 -13.80
N GLU A 2 -1.87 -7.13 -14.22
CA GLU A 2 -2.84 -7.23 -15.34
C GLU A 2 -4.03 -6.25 -15.21
N TRP A 3 -4.41 -5.86 -13.99
CA TRP A 3 -5.48 -4.90 -13.72
C TRP A 3 -5.21 -3.50 -14.29
N LEU A 4 -3.95 -3.03 -14.25
CA LEU A 4 -3.57 -1.76 -14.86
C LEU A 4 -3.71 -1.83 -16.39
N ARG A 5 -3.21 -2.91 -17.01
CA ARG A 5 -3.34 -3.15 -18.45
C ARG A 5 -4.80 -3.23 -18.86
N TYR A 6 -5.60 -3.99 -18.10
CA TYR A 6 -7.05 -4.09 -18.31
C TYR A 6 -7.72 -2.72 -18.26
N GLY A 7 -7.37 -1.90 -17.25
CA GLY A 7 -7.89 -0.54 -17.12
C GLY A 7 -7.56 0.35 -18.31
N ALA A 8 -6.30 0.34 -18.77
CA ALA A 8 -5.86 1.11 -19.93
C ALA A 8 -6.57 0.67 -21.22
N GLN A 9 -6.93 -0.61 -21.37
CA GLN A 9 -7.62 -1.14 -22.54
C GLN A 9 -9.14 -0.85 -22.54
N HIS A 10 -9.80 -0.89 -21.36
CA HIS A 10 -11.28 -0.85 -21.28
C HIS A 10 -11.83 0.51 -20.87
N TYR A 11 -11.05 1.30 -20.11
CA TYR A 11 -11.44 2.64 -19.66
C TYR A 11 -10.24 3.61 -19.61
N PRO A 12 -9.54 3.80 -20.77
CA PRO A 12 -8.26 4.53 -20.85
C PRO A 12 -8.31 5.94 -20.26
N ASN A 13 -9.43 6.63 -20.39
CA ASN A 13 -9.60 8.02 -19.96
C ASN A 13 -10.13 8.17 -18.53
N ARG A 14 -10.39 7.04 -17.82
CA ARG A 14 -10.78 7.10 -16.41
C ARG A 14 -9.58 7.50 -15.56
N LYS A 15 -9.78 8.35 -14.55
CA LYS A 15 -8.75 8.68 -13.57
C LYS A 15 -8.22 7.42 -12.89
N CYS A 16 -6.90 7.33 -12.74
CA CYS A 16 -6.21 6.24 -12.07
C CYS A 16 -5.47 6.73 -10.82
N ILE A 17 -4.52 7.66 -10.98
CA ILE A 17 -3.78 8.23 -9.86
C ILE A 17 -3.77 9.77 -10.02
N ASN A 18 -4.28 10.48 -9.05
CA ASN A 18 -4.46 11.93 -9.07
C ASN A 18 -5.24 12.38 -10.32
N GLU A 19 -4.69 13.31 -11.11
CA GLU A 19 -5.27 13.77 -12.38
C GLU A 19 -5.00 12.82 -13.55
N TYR A 20 -4.08 11.88 -13.41
CA TYR A 20 -3.63 11.00 -14.49
C TYR A 20 -4.59 9.85 -14.73
N THR A 21 -4.81 9.56 -16.00
CA THR A 21 -5.71 8.48 -16.45
C THR A 21 -5.06 7.10 -16.38
N TYR A 22 -5.86 6.05 -16.54
CA TYR A 22 -5.34 4.67 -16.65
C TYR A 22 -4.36 4.54 -17.81
N ASN A 23 -4.61 5.22 -18.94
CA ASN A 23 -3.69 5.22 -20.07
C ASN A 23 -2.37 5.93 -19.75
N ASP A 24 -2.41 7.07 -19.05
CA ASP A 24 -1.20 7.81 -18.68
C ASP A 24 -0.33 6.98 -17.73
N ILE A 25 -0.93 6.41 -16.68
CA ILE A 25 -0.21 5.57 -15.73
C ILE A 25 0.33 4.30 -16.38
N TYR A 26 -0.47 3.65 -17.23
CA TYR A 26 -0.04 2.46 -17.96
C TYR A 26 1.20 2.74 -18.82
N ARG A 27 1.18 3.80 -19.62
CA ARG A 27 2.31 4.20 -20.47
C ARG A 27 3.54 4.60 -19.66
N GLY A 28 3.36 5.37 -18.60
CA GLY A 28 4.44 5.71 -17.67
C GLY A 28 5.07 4.47 -17.03
N VAL A 29 4.26 3.48 -16.64
CA VAL A 29 4.76 2.20 -16.12
C VAL A 29 5.55 1.42 -17.18
N LEU A 30 5.10 1.39 -18.44
CA LEU A 30 5.85 0.75 -19.54
C LEU A 30 7.18 1.46 -19.79
N HIS A 31 7.20 2.81 -19.80
CA HIS A 31 8.42 3.60 -19.97
C HIS A 31 9.45 3.25 -18.87
N VAL A 32 9.05 3.33 -17.60
CA VAL A 32 9.93 3.00 -16.48
C VAL A 32 10.36 1.53 -16.53
N ALA A 33 9.45 0.60 -16.85
CA ALA A 33 9.75 -0.82 -16.94
C ALA A 33 10.85 -1.11 -17.99
N ARG A 34 10.79 -0.47 -19.16
CA ARG A 34 11.83 -0.58 -20.19
C ARG A 34 13.22 -0.20 -19.65
N ASN A 35 13.29 0.84 -18.81
CA ASN A 35 14.54 1.30 -18.21
C ASN A 35 15.00 0.40 -17.03
N LEU A 36 14.11 -0.39 -16.47
CA LEU A 36 14.45 -1.35 -15.40
C LEU A 36 14.87 -2.73 -15.91
N VAL A 37 14.51 -3.11 -17.15
CA VAL A 37 14.90 -4.40 -17.76
C VAL A 37 16.42 -4.63 -17.75
N PRO A 38 17.27 -3.65 -18.14
CA PRO A 38 18.72 -3.86 -18.18
C PRO A 38 19.39 -4.03 -16.82
N LEU A 39 18.69 -3.72 -15.71
CA LEU A 39 19.25 -3.86 -14.37
C LEU A 39 19.40 -5.35 -14.03
N ASP A 40 20.64 -5.81 -13.88
CA ASP A 40 20.96 -7.19 -13.49
C ASP A 40 20.73 -7.38 -11.97
N ALA A 41 19.48 -7.28 -11.54
CA ALA A 41 19.05 -7.44 -10.17
C ALA A 41 17.66 -8.06 -10.15
N SER A 42 17.51 -9.21 -9.50
CA SER A 42 16.20 -9.84 -9.27
C SER A 42 15.37 -9.11 -8.20
N ARG A 43 16.05 -8.37 -7.33
CA ARG A 43 15.46 -7.58 -6.25
C ARG A 43 15.98 -6.14 -6.30
N VAL A 44 15.05 -5.18 -6.19
CA VAL A 44 15.39 -3.74 -6.13
C VAL A 44 14.75 -3.11 -4.89
N ALA A 45 15.44 -2.15 -4.28
CA ALA A 45 14.85 -1.35 -3.21
C ALA A 45 14.30 -0.04 -3.78
N ILE A 46 13.23 0.48 -3.17
CA ILE A 46 12.66 1.79 -3.48
C ILE A 46 12.65 2.64 -2.21
N LEU A 47 13.24 3.84 -2.29
CA LEU A 47 13.30 4.83 -1.22
C LEU A 47 12.71 6.15 -1.70
N SER A 48 11.46 6.42 -1.36
CA SER A 48 10.74 7.64 -1.77
C SER A 48 9.57 7.94 -0.84
N ASP A 49 9.18 9.21 -0.76
CA ASP A 49 7.87 9.59 -0.25
C ASP A 49 6.78 9.20 -1.25
N ASN A 50 5.53 9.18 -0.78
CA ASN A 50 4.40 8.92 -1.66
C ASN A 50 4.36 9.90 -2.82
N SER A 51 4.28 9.38 -4.03
CA SER A 51 4.11 10.17 -5.25
C SER A 51 3.56 9.32 -6.39
N VAL A 52 3.07 9.95 -7.43
CA VAL A 52 2.68 9.28 -8.67
C VAL A 52 3.89 8.54 -9.27
N THR A 53 5.06 9.19 -9.28
CA THR A 53 6.32 8.61 -9.75
C THR A 53 6.70 7.36 -8.95
N MET A 54 6.64 7.41 -7.61
CA MET A 54 6.91 6.23 -6.77
C MET A 54 5.96 5.07 -7.12
N ALA A 55 4.67 5.36 -7.28
CA ALA A 55 3.70 4.33 -7.66
C ALA A 55 4.04 3.71 -9.03
N MET A 56 4.43 4.52 -10.03
CA MET A 56 4.87 4.02 -11.33
C MET A 56 6.11 3.14 -11.22
N TYR A 57 7.13 3.53 -10.44
CA TYR A 57 8.34 2.73 -10.23
C TYR A 57 8.05 1.41 -9.51
N VAL A 58 7.17 1.41 -8.50
CA VAL A 58 6.73 0.17 -7.83
C VAL A 58 6.06 -0.77 -8.83
N LEU A 59 5.11 -0.25 -9.61
CA LEU A 59 4.36 -1.05 -10.59
C LEU A 59 5.27 -1.52 -11.75
N ALA A 60 6.20 -0.68 -12.21
CA ALA A 60 7.14 -1.03 -13.27
C ALA A 60 8.13 -2.12 -12.82
N ALA A 61 8.68 -2.02 -11.61
CA ALA A 61 9.56 -3.05 -11.08
C ALA A 61 8.82 -4.39 -10.92
N MET A 62 7.57 -4.35 -10.45
CA MET A 62 6.71 -5.54 -10.40
C MET A 62 6.42 -6.10 -11.79
N LEU A 63 6.22 -5.23 -12.82
CA LEU A 63 5.95 -5.65 -14.19
C LEU A 63 7.13 -6.42 -14.81
N VAL A 64 8.36 -6.01 -14.51
CA VAL A 64 9.56 -6.72 -14.96
C VAL A 64 10.02 -7.80 -13.97
N HIS A 65 9.10 -8.33 -13.18
CA HIS A 65 9.28 -9.47 -12.26
C HIS A 65 10.40 -9.28 -11.23
N LYS A 66 10.69 -8.03 -10.83
CA LYS A 66 11.62 -7.76 -9.73
C LYS A 66 10.88 -7.79 -8.39
N GLU A 67 11.50 -8.38 -7.37
CA GLU A 67 11.01 -8.29 -6.00
C GLU A 67 11.29 -6.89 -5.44
N VAL A 68 10.26 -6.16 -5.04
CA VAL A 68 10.37 -4.75 -4.66
C VAL A 68 10.48 -4.61 -3.14
N LEU A 69 11.68 -4.29 -2.64
CA LEU A 69 11.86 -3.90 -1.24
C LEU A 69 11.44 -2.44 -1.04
N LEU A 70 10.37 -2.21 -0.30
CA LEU A 70 9.89 -0.86 0.02
C LEU A 70 10.53 -0.37 1.33
N LEU A 71 11.43 0.61 1.23
CA LEU A 71 12.19 1.14 2.35
C LEU A 71 11.42 2.26 3.06
N ASN A 72 11.41 2.22 4.38
CA ASN A 72 10.86 3.30 5.18
C ASN A 72 11.78 4.53 5.12
N VAL A 73 11.24 5.66 4.69
CA VAL A 73 11.98 6.93 4.51
C VAL A 73 12.50 7.54 5.82
N HIS A 74 12.03 7.06 6.97
CA HIS A 74 12.49 7.53 8.29
C HIS A 74 13.68 6.75 8.85
N LEU A 75 14.13 5.70 8.14
CA LEU A 75 15.31 4.92 8.53
C LEU A 75 16.59 5.75 8.42
N LYS A 76 17.49 5.52 9.36
CA LYS A 76 18.86 6.07 9.28
C LYS A 76 19.66 5.33 8.21
N PRO A 77 20.72 5.93 7.62
CA PRO A 77 21.53 5.29 6.60
C PRO A 77 22.03 3.89 6.98
N LYS A 78 22.47 3.69 8.22
CA LYS A 78 22.94 2.37 8.72
C LYS A 78 21.83 1.33 8.79
N GLU A 79 20.60 1.74 9.09
CA GLU A 79 19.45 0.83 9.11
C GLU A 79 19.06 0.43 7.68
N ILE A 80 19.14 1.36 6.72
CA ILE A 80 18.97 1.07 5.30
C ILE A 80 20.02 0.05 4.84
N GLU A 81 21.30 0.32 5.12
CA GLU A 81 22.41 -0.58 4.79
C GLU A 81 22.15 -2.00 5.32
N ASN A 82 21.80 -2.12 6.59
CA ASN A 82 21.53 -3.42 7.20
C ASN A 82 20.37 -4.16 6.49
N GLN A 83 19.35 -3.45 6.06
CA GLN A 83 18.23 -4.06 5.33
C GLN A 83 18.63 -4.51 3.93
N LEU A 84 19.42 -3.71 3.20
CA LEU A 84 19.94 -4.05 1.90
C LEU A 84 20.87 -5.28 1.96
N ASP A 85 21.83 -5.27 2.90
CA ASP A 85 22.78 -6.37 3.09
C ASP A 85 22.09 -7.68 3.45
N GLN A 86 21.15 -7.64 4.40
CA GLN A 86 20.44 -8.84 4.87
C GLN A 86 19.59 -9.47 3.77
N LEU A 87 19.09 -8.68 2.83
CA LEU A 87 18.26 -9.14 1.72
C LEU A 87 19.03 -9.30 0.40
N GLY A 88 20.34 -9.01 0.40
CA GLY A 88 21.17 -9.11 -0.81
C GLY A 88 20.76 -8.11 -1.89
N VAL A 89 20.27 -6.91 -1.51
CA VAL A 89 19.84 -5.88 -2.46
C VAL A 89 21.01 -4.97 -2.80
N THR A 90 21.36 -4.89 -4.07
CA THR A 90 22.46 -4.07 -4.59
C THR A 90 22.00 -2.87 -5.40
N THR A 91 20.69 -2.75 -5.69
CA THR A 91 20.13 -1.66 -6.50
C THR A 91 19.06 -0.92 -5.74
N VAL A 92 19.22 0.39 -5.59
CA VAL A 92 18.26 1.28 -4.93
C VAL A 92 17.77 2.32 -5.92
N LEU A 93 16.45 2.36 -6.13
CA LEU A 93 15.74 3.38 -6.89
C LEU A 93 15.20 4.41 -5.89
N HIS A 94 15.42 5.70 -6.14
CA HIS A 94 15.08 6.71 -5.15
C HIS A 94 14.58 8.01 -5.76
N SER A 95 13.76 8.74 -5.00
CA SER A 95 13.43 10.13 -5.35
C SER A 95 14.61 11.07 -5.08
N LYS A 96 14.63 12.20 -5.79
CA LYS A 96 15.69 13.22 -5.66
C LYS A 96 15.88 13.67 -4.21
N GLU A 97 14.81 13.83 -3.47
CA GLU A 97 14.78 14.29 -2.08
C GLU A 97 15.47 13.29 -1.14
N ARG A 98 15.54 12.01 -1.52
CA ARG A 98 16.11 10.92 -0.71
C ARG A 98 17.57 10.59 -1.04
N ARG A 99 18.16 11.24 -2.04
CA ARG A 99 19.57 11.05 -2.46
C ARG A 99 20.55 11.13 -1.28
N ASN A 100 20.40 12.12 -0.40
CA ASN A 100 21.32 12.33 0.72
C ASN A 100 21.31 11.19 1.75
N GLN A 101 20.21 10.45 1.89
CA GLN A 101 20.16 9.27 2.76
C GLN A 101 21.04 8.12 2.24
N LEU A 102 21.38 8.15 0.94
CA LEU A 102 22.17 7.12 0.24
C LEU A 102 23.61 7.54 -0.02
N SER A 103 24.04 8.75 0.36
CA SER A 103 25.38 9.28 0.08
C SER A 103 26.50 8.40 0.60
N HIS A 104 26.31 7.75 1.75
CA HIS A 104 27.28 6.81 2.33
C HIS A 104 27.57 5.59 1.45
N PHE A 105 26.63 5.17 0.59
CA PHE A 105 26.79 3.99 -0.26
C PHE A 105 27.62 4.29 -1.50
N VAL A 106 27.57 5.53 -2.00
CA VAL A 106 28.33 5.97 -3.18
C VAL A 106 29.83 6.10 -2.86
N ASP A 107 30.17 6.45 -1.63
CA ASP A 107 31.55 6.72 -1.19
C ASP A 107 32.25 5.51 -0.54
N SER A 108 31.52 4.46 -0.17
CA SER A 108 32.11 3.30 0.48
C SER A 108 32.71 2.33 -0.54
N LYS A 109 34.04 2.15 -0.50
CA LYS A 109 34.77 1.05 -1.19
C LYS A 109 34.49 -0.32 -0.56
N ALA A 110 33.37 -0.50 0.13
CA ALA A 110 32.98 -1.78 0.73
C ALA A 110 32.57 -2.77 -0.36
N SER A 111 32.78 -4.04 -0.10
CA SER A 111 32.74 -5.17 -1.03
C SER A 111 31.43 -5.45 -1.77
N ASN A 112 30.37 -4.71 -1.54
CA ASN A 112 29.12 -4.75 -2.30
C ASN A 112 28.80 -3.35 -2.79
N SER A 113 29.13 -3.03 -4.05
CA SER A 113 28.79 -1.74 -4.65
C SER A 113 27.28 -1.61 -4.82
N ILE A 114 26.64 -0.82 -3.93
CA ILE A 114 25.23 -0.47 -4.12
C ILE A 114 25.13 0.56 -5.24
N VAL A 115 24.34 0.22 -6.25
CA VAL A 115 24.01 1.11 -7.36
C VAL A 115 22.76 1.90 -6.99
N THR A 116 22.84 3.22 -7.03
CA THR A 116 21.71 4.10 -6.78
C THR A 116 21.24 4.77 -8.08
N ASN A 117 19.94 4.68 -8.37
CA ASN A 117 19.33 5.30 -9.53
C ASN A 117 18.23 6.27 -9.08
N GLU A 118 18.36 7.52 -9.43
CA GLU A 118 17.34 8.53 -9.17
C GLU A 118 16.15 8.34 -10.11
N PHE A 119 14.93 8.59 -9.61
CA PHE A 119 13.74 8.57 -10.45
C PHE A 119 13.84 9.64 -11.53
N GLU A 120 13.36 9.33 -12.72
CA GLU A 120 13.12 10.31 -13.76
C GLU A 120 12.02 11.29 -13.34
N ALA A 121 12.04 12.49 -13.88
CA ALA A 121 10.97 13.45 -13.67
C ALA A 121 9.65 12.93 -14.27
N LEU A 122 8.54 13.20 -13.61
CA LEU A 122 7.23 12.69 -14.04
C LEU A 122 6.85 13.16 -15.45
N GLU A 123 7.21 14.41 -15.77
CA GLU A 123 6.97 15.01 -17.09
C GLU A 123 7.73 14.26 -18.19
N ASP A 124 8.96 13.83 -17.91
CA ASP A 124 9.78 13.07 -18.86
C ASP A 124 9.20 11.68 -19.09
N ILE A 125 8.81 10.99 -18.01
CA ILE A 125 8.14 9.67 -18.06
C ILE A 125 6.87 9.75 -18.94
N LEU A 126 6.06 10.77 -18.73
CA LEU A 126 4.76 10.93 -19.41
C LEU A 126 4.88 11.46 -20.83
N SER A 127 6.02 12.04 -21.21
CA SER A 127 6.28 12.54 -22.57
C SER A 127 6.52 11.44 -23.61
N ASP A 128 6.95 10.24 -23.17
CA ASP A 128 7.21 9.11 -24.06
C ASP A 128 5.90 8.46 -24.54
N LEU A 129 5.43 8.92 -25.69
CA LEU A 129 4.19 8.48 -26.30
C LEU A 129 4.33 7.17 -27.11
N ALA A 130 5.54 6.68 -27.35
CA ALA A 130 5.84 5.59 -28.28
C ALA A 130 6.24 4.27 -27.61
N VAL A 131 5.96 4.10 -26.31
CA VAL A 131 6.34 2.85 -25.62
C VAL A 131 5.44 1.72 -26.05
N GLU A 132 6.02 0.69 -26.67
CA GLU A 132 5.32 -0.56 -27.02
C GLU A 132 5.23 -1.48 -25.79
N ASP A 133 4.08 -2.15 -25.64
CA ASP A 133 3.86 -3.17 -24.62
C ASP A 133 4.41 -4.51 -25.12
N SER A 134 5.66 -4.79 -24.81
CA SER A 134 6.35 -6.05 -25.08
C SER A 134 6.58 -6.90 -23.83
N PHE A 135 5.95 -6.55 -22.71
CA PHE A 135 6.17 -7.19 -21.41
C PHE A 135 5.30 -8.41 -21.18
N ASP A 136 5.83 -9.35 -20.38
CA ASP A 136 5.04 -10.47 -19.88
C ASP A 136 4.19 -10.04 -18.69
N TRP A 137 2.87 -10.16 -18.83
CA TRP A 137 1.88 -9.83 -17.81
C TRP A 137 1.38 -11.05 -17.02
N VAL A 138 2.05 -12.19 -17.16
CA VAL A 138 1.71 -13.42 -16.41
C VAL A 138 2.44 -13.41 -15.07
N PHE A 139 1.68 -13.38 -13.98
CA PHE A 139 2.20 -13.36 -12.61
C PHE A 139 1.81 -14.62 -11.87
N VAL A 140 2.80 -15.35 -11.39
CA VAL A 140 2.62 -16.59 -10.64
C VAL A 140 2.28 -16.26 -9.17
N ASP A 141 1.29 -16.92 -8.61
CA ASP A 141 0.80 -16.66 -7.25
C ASP A 141 1.86 -16.82 -6.16
N THR A 142 2.87 -17.66 -6.39
CA THR A 142 3.99 -17.89 -5.47
C THR A 142 5.09 -16.85 -5.54
N ASP A 143 5.14 -16.02 -6.60
CA ASP A 143 6.19 -15.03 -6.79
C ASP A 143 6.02 -13.86 -5.82
N ILE A 144 7.16 -13.35 -5.34
CA ILE A 144 7.20 -12.19 -4.45
C ILE A 144 7.04 -10.92 -5.30
N ALA A 145 5.96 -10.17 -5.06
CA ALA A 145 5.73 -8.87 -5.67
C ALA A 145 6.47 -7.77 -4.91
N ALA A 146 6.36 -7.79 -3.58
CA ALA A 146 7.01 -6.79 -2.72
C ALA A 146 7.53 -7.42 -1.43
N ILE A 147 8.46 -6.71 -0.79
CA ILE A 147 8.99 -7.05 0.53
C ILE A 147 8.82 -5.84 1.42
N MET A 148 8.29 -6.05 2.61
CA MET A 148 8.19 -5.01 3.63
C MET A 148 8.81 -5.46 4.93
N ASN A 149 9.58 -4.56 5.54
CA ASN A 149 10.22 -4.84 6.82
C ASN A 149 9.35 -4.33 7.96
N THR A 150 9.15 -5.17 8.97
CA THR A 150 8.48 -4.81 10.21
C THR A 150 9.51 -4.69 11.34
N SER A 151 9.30 -3.76 12.27
CA SER A 151 10.12 -3.65 13.48
C SER A 151 9.85 -4.86 14.38
N ALA A 152 10.90 -5.60 14.75
CA ALA A 152 10.77 -6.59 15.80
C ALA A 152 11.07 -5.95 17.16
N THR A 153 10.39 -6.41 18.20
CA THR A 153 10.66 -6.04 19.61
C THR A 153 12.08 -6.35 20.07
N THR A 154 12.80 -7.18 19.32
CA THR A 154 14.20 -7.60 19.56
C THR A 154 15.25 -6.70 18.91
N GLY A 155 14.83 -5.59 18.25
CA GLY A 155 15.77 -4.69 17.54
C GLY A 155 16.22 -5.19 16.16
N GLN A 156 15.84 -6.41 15.76
CA GLN A 156 16.02 -6.92 14.41
C GLN A 156 14.73 -6.74 13.61
N PHE A 157 14.81 -6.36 12.34
CA PHE A 157 13.63 -6.31 11.49
C PHE A 157 13.31 -7.71 10.94
N LYS A 158 12.02 -7.91 10.63
CA LYS A 158 11.52 -9.11 9.95
C LYS A 158 11.06 -8.73 8.55
N SER A 159 11.54 -9.46 7.55
CA SER A 159 11.19 -9.21 6.14
C SER A 159 10.02 -10.08 5.71
N VAL A 160 8.90 -9.43 5.44
CA VAL A 160 7.65 -10.05 5.02
C VAL A 160 7.59 -10.07 3.49
N PRO A 161 7.62 -11.26 2.85
CA PRO A 161 7.38 -11.37 1.42
C PRO A 161 5.88 -11.30 1.13
N LEU A 162 5.50 -10.35 0.29
CA LEU A 162 4.13 -10.16 -0.19
C LEU A 162 4.01 -10.82 -1.57
N ARG A 163 3.30 -11.95 -1.64
CA ARG A 163 3.17 -12.75 -2.86
C ARG A 163 1.93 -12.37 -3.67
N TRP A 164 1.96 -12.59 -4.97
CA TRP A 164 0.85 -12.27 -5.85
C TRP A 164 -0.46 -12.95 -5.45
N GLY A 165 -0.42 -14.23 -5.09
CA GLY A 165 -1.62 -14.96 -4.62
C GLY A 165 -2.23 -14.33 -3.37
N GLN A 166 -1.39 -13.89 -2.42
CA GLN A 166 -1.81 -13.17 -1.22
C GLN A 166 -2.47 -11.83 -1.56
N ILE A 167 -1.84 -11.05 -2.45
CA ILE A 167 -2.38 -9.76 -2.90
C ILE A 167 -3.71 -9.93 -3.62
N LYS A 168 -3.82 -10.89 -4.55
CA LYS A 168 -5.06 -11.21 -5.28
C LYS A 168 -6.19 -11.60 -4.33
N ALA A 169 -5.93 -12.54 -3.41
CA ALA A 169 -6.93 -12.95 -2.42
C ALA A 169 -7.42 -11.79 -1.57
N HIS A 170 -6.49 -10.91 -1.13
CA HIS A 170 -6.83 -9.74 -0.32
C HIS A 170 -7.70 -8.73 -1.05
N VAL A 171 -7.35 -8.35 -2.30
CA VAL A 171 -8.13 -7.33 -3.04
C VAL A 171 -9.54 -7.83 -3.37
N GLN A 172 -9.70 -9.12 -3.68
CA GLN A 172 -10.99 -9.77 -3.91
C GLN A 172 -11.85 -9.75 -2.64
N ALA A 173 -11.32 -10.24 -1.54
CA ALA A 173 -12.05 -10.29 -0.26
C ALA A 173 -12.39 -8.89 0.26
N SER A 174 -11.48 -7.93 0.09
CA SER A 174 -11.72 -6.53 0.43
C SER A 174 -12.86 -5.91 -0.41
N GLN A 175 -12.93 -6.21 -1.72
CA GLN A 175 -14.01 -5.75 -2.59
C GLN A 175 -15.37 -6.31 -2.16
N GLU A 176 -15.44 -7.59 -1.77
CA GLU A 176 -16.69 -8.21 -1.30
C GLU A 176 -17.25 -7.51 -0.06
N VAL A 177 -16.39 -7.01 0.84
CA VAL A 177 -16.81 -6.35 2.08
C VAL A 177 -17.04 -4.85 1.91
N LEU A 178 -16.15 -4.17 1.19
CA LEU A 178 -16.23 -2.71 1.02
C LEU A 178 -17.07 -2.29 -0.18
N GLY A 179 -17.35 -3.22 -1.10
CA GLY A 179 -18.00 -2.94 -2.37
C GLY A 179 -17.12 -2.06 -3.28
N LYS A 180 -17.67 -1.72 -4.45
CA LYS A 180 -17.07 -0.74 -5.37
C LYS A 180 -18.14 0.02 -6.14
N THR A 181 -17.79 1.24 -6.55
CA THR A 181 -18.48 2.04 -7.54
C THR A 181 -17.47 2.60 -8.54
N ASP A 182 -17.89 2.93 -9.75
CA ASP A 182 -17.00 3.52 -10.76
C ASP A 182 -16.52 4.94 -10.39
N GLN A 183 -17.17 5.56 -9.41
CA GLN A 183 -16.84 6.89 -8.90
C GLN A 183 -15.89 6.85 -7.71
N ASP A 184 -15.44 5.66 -7.29
CA ASP A 184 -14.56 5.55 -6.14
C ASP A 184 -13.21 6.22 -6.38
N ASN A 185 -12.83 7.05 -5.42
CA ASN A 185 -11.52 7.65 -5.35
C ASN A 185 -10.99 7.52 -3.92
N TRP A 186 -9.94 6.72 -3.77
CA TRP A 186 -9.36 6.42 -2.47
C TRP A 186 -8.26 7.40 -2.12
N LEU A 187 -8.40 8.13 -1.02
CA LEU A 187 -7.31 8.94 -0.48
C LEU A 187 -6.18 8.07 0.08
N MET A 188 -4.97 8.28 -0.41
CA MET A 188 -3.74 7.66 0.08
C MET A 188 -2.85 8.70 0.77
N VAL A 189 -2.93 8.78 2.10
CA VAL A 189 -2.01 9.55 2.97
C VAL A 189 -1.07 8.62 3.75
N LEU A 190 -1.42 7.33 3.80
CA LEU A 190 -0.58 6.31 4.43
C LEU A 190 0.55 5.89 3.48
N PRO A 191 1.77 5.64 4.00
CA PRO A 191 2.93 5.41 3.15
C PRO A 191 2.84 4.15 2.30
N LEU A 192 3.30 4.24 1.05
CA LEU A 192 3.43 3.09 0.14
C LEU A 192 4.40 2.02 0.64
N PHE A 193 5.37 2.41 1.47
CA PHE A 193 6.30 1.46 2.12
C PHE A 193 5.68 0.71 3.32
N HIS A 194 4.38 0.88 3.57
CA HIS A 194 3.58 0.05 4.47
C HIS A 194 2.43 -0.60 3.70
N VAL A 195 1.99 -1.79 4.16
CA VAL A 195 0.84 -2.49 3.55
C VAL A 195 -0.43 -1.65 3.51
N SER A 196 -0.60 -0.72 4.44
CA SER A 196 -1.73 0.20 4.45
C SER A 196 -1.78 1.11 3.21
N GLY A 197 -0.63 1.57 2.71
CA GLY A 197 -0.55 2.36 1.47
C GLY A 197 -0.57 1.47 0.23
N LEU A 198 0.30 0.44 0.16
CA LEU A 198 0.37 -0.45 -1.00
C LEU A 198 -0.98 -1.13 -1.28
N SER A 199 -1.71 -1.53 -0.23
CA SER A 199 -3.02 -2.16 -0.40
C SER A 199 -4.08 -1.23 -1.00
N ILE A 200 -3.99 0.09 -0.78
CA ILE A 200 -4.86 1.08 -1.44
C ILE A 200 -4.61 1.04 -2.94
N LEU A 201 -3.33 1.15 -3.36
CA LEU A 201 -2.96 1.10 -4.77
C LEU A 201 -3.47 -0.18 -5.44
N MET A 202 -3.19 -1.34 -4.84
CA MET A 202 -3.59 -2.64 -5.41
C MET A 202 -5.10 -2.83 -5.47
N ARG A 203 -5.85 -2.42 -4.43
CA ARG A 203 -7.33 -2.47 -4.44
C ARG A 203 -7.92 -1.57 -5.52
N SER A 204 -7.40 -0.35 -5.66
CA SER A 204 -7.92 0.59 -6.66
C SER A 204 -7.66 0.11 -8.09
N LEU A 205 -6.46 -0.41 -8.38
CA LEU A 205 -6.17 -1.03 -9.67
C LEU A 205 -7.08 -2.23 -9.96
N TYR A 206 -7.27 -3.13 -8.98
CA TYR A 206 -8.17 -4.28 -9.12
C TYR A 206 -9.62 -3.86 -9.39
N ASN A 207 -10.09 -2.83 -8.68
CA ASN A 207 -11.45 -2.32 -8.81
C ASN A 207 -11.65 -1.44 -10.06
N GLY A 208 -10.60 -0.98 -10.71
CA GLY A 208 -10.66 -0.03 -11.81
C GLY A 208 -11.09 1.38 -11.37
N THR A 209 -10.67 1.79 -10.17
CA THR A 209 -11.05 3.05 -9.52
C THR A 209 -9.85 3.98 -9.32
N ALA A 210 -10.10 5.21 -8.85
CA ALA A 210 -9.05 6.20 -8.69
C ALA A 210 -8.36 6.14 -7.31
N VAL A 211 -7.14 6.68 -7.26
CA VAL A 211 -6.39 6.98 -6.04
C VAL A 211 -5.96 8.44 -6.05
N THR A 212 -6.20 9.16 -4.98
CA THR A 212 -5.59 10.47 -4.73
C THR A 212 -4.44 10.32 -3.75
N ILE A 213 -3.21 10.46 -4.24
CA ILE A 213 -1.98 10.34 -3.45
C ILE A 213 -1.58 11.72 -2.93
N LEU A 214 -1.38 11.82 -1.62
CA LEU A 214 -0.68 12.94 -0.99
C LEU A 214 0.70 12.49 -0.51
N PRO A 215 1.75 13.32 -0.67
CA PRO A 215 3.11 12.96 -0.23
C PRO A 215 3.21 12.67 1.27
N LYS A 216 2.41 13.38 2.05
CA LYS A 216 2.27 13.23 3.51
C LYS A 216 0.88 13.68 3.94
N TYR A 217 0.50 13.30 5.15
CA TYR A 217 -0.72 13.84 5.77
C TYR A 217 -0.63 15.36 5.93
N ASP A 218 -1.63 16.05 5.42
CA ASP A 218 -1.88 17.48 5.60
C ASP A 218 -3.38 17.67 5.84
N GLU A 219 -3.74 18.08 7.05
CA GLU A 219 -5.13 18.18 7.48
C GLU A 219 -5.96 19.09 6.58
N ALA A 220 -5.43 20.27 6.24
CA ALA A 220 -6.14 21.24 5.42
C ALA A 220 -6.40 20.72 3.99
N GLN A 221 -5.42 20.03 3.40
CA GLN A 221 -5.59 19.41 2.08
C GLN A 221 -6.62 18.27 2.14
N VAL A 222 -6.57 17.41 3.16
CA VAL A 222 -7.52 16.30 3.31
C VAL A 222 -8.94 16.84 3.47
N LEU A 223 -9.16 17.83 4.34
CA LEU A 223 -10.48 18.46 4.52
C LEU A 223 -10.99 19.08 3.22
N LYS A 224 -10.13 19.79 2.47
CA LYS A 224 -10.48 20.34 1.17
C LYS A 224 -10.92 19.26 0.17
N LEU A 225 -10.23 18.11 0.14
CA LEU A 225 -10.58 17.00 -0.75
C LEU A 225 -11.93 16.35 -0.36
N ILE A 226 -12.24 16.28 0.95
CA ILE A 226 -13.54 15.82 1.45
C ILE A 226 -14.65 16.80 1.06
N GLU A 227 -14.48 18.08 1.39
CA GLU A 227 -15.46 19.15 1.14
C GLU A 227 -15.76 19.36 -0.35
N SER A 228 -14.75 19.20 -1.22
CA SER A 228 -14.90 19.30 -2.68
C SER A 228 -15.36 18.00 -3.33
N GLU A 229 -15.71 16.98 -2.53
CA GLU A 229 -16.22 15.67 -2.99
C GLU A 229 -15.27 14.93 -3.95
N GLN A 230 -13.97 15.27 -3.91
CA GLN A 230 -12.98 14.65 -4.80
C GLN A 230 -12.61 13.23 -4.36
N ILE A 231 -12.83 12.90 -3.09
CA ILE A 231 -12.59 11.56 -2.52
C ILE A 231 -13.84 11.06 -1.82
N ASN A 232 -14.08 9.77 -1.88
CA ASN A 232 -15.17 9.10 -1.16
C ASN A 232 -14.73 7.88 -0.35
N MET A 233 -13.44 7.56 -0.37
CA MET A 233 -12.84 6.48 0.43
C MET A 233 -11.52 6.95 1.03
N MET A 234 -11.23 6.51 2.26
CA MET A 234 -9.92 6.75 2.89
C MET A 234 -9.56 5.63 3.86
N SER A 235 -8.25 5.40 4.04
CA SER A 235 -7.71 4.54 5.08
C SER A 235 -6.92 5.40 6.05
N LEU A 236 -7.23 5.30 7.33
CA LEU A 236 -6.65 6.14 8.37
C LEU A 236 -6.30 5.31 9.61
N VAL A 237 -5.35 5.85 10.38
CA VAL A 237 -5.16 5.45 11.77
C VAL A 237 -6.04 6.32 12.69
N PRO A 238 -6.42 5.85 13.88
CA PRO A 238 -7.28 6.59 14.80
C PRO A 238 -6.79 7.99 15.13
N THR A 239 -5.47 8.16 15.28
CA THR A 239 -4.86 9.46 15.57
C THR A 239 -5.18 10.52 14.50
N ILE A 240 -5.13 10.15 13.22
CA ILE A 240 -5.46 11.05 12.10
C ILE A 240 -6.96 11.36 12.08
N LEU A 241 -7.81 10.33 12.24
CA LEU A 241 -9.26 10.55 12.22
C LEU A 241 -9.73 11.41 13.41
N THR A 242 -9.10 11.29 14.58
CA THR A 242 -9.39 12.16 15.74
C THR A 242 -9.13 13.65 15.45
N GLN A 243 -8.13 13.95 14.62
CA GLN A 243 -7.87 15.33 14.19
C GLN A 243 -8.88 15.80 13.14
N LEU A 244 -9.22 14.97 12.17
CA LEU A 244 -10.12 15.31 11.06
C LEU A 244 -11.60 15.39 11.47
N GLU A 245 -12.06 14.45 12.30
CA GLU A 245 -13.49 14.25 12.63
C GLU A 245 -14.17 15.54 13.05
N PRO A 246 -13.64 16.40 13.97
CA PRO A 246 -14.31 17.59 14.39
C PRO A 246 -14.62 18.58 13.25
N HIS A 247 -13.80 18.58 12.23
CA HIS A 247 -13.84 19.52 11.11
C HIS A 247 -14.63 19.02 9.90
N ILE A 248 -15.00 17.72 9.85
CA ILE A 248 -15.84 17.18 8.78
C ILE A 248 -17.30 17.58 9.04
N THR A 249 -17.83 18.50 8.22
CA THR A 249 -19.21 19.01 8.30
C THR A 249 -20.09 18.51 7.16
N HIS A 250 -19.49 18.22 6.01
CA HIS A 250 -20.15 17.68 4.82
C HIS A 250 -19.23 16.65 4.17
N HIS A 251 -19.78 15.56 3.65
CA HIS A 251 -19.01 14.54 2.96
C HIS A 251 -19.87 13.64 2.07
N VAL A 252 -19.22 13.07 1.06
CA VAL A 252 -19.71 11.94 0.23
C VAL A 252 -18.96 10.64 0.54
N LEU A 253 -18.29 10.58 1.68
CA LEU A 253 -17.52 9.40 2.10
C LEU A 253 -18.46 8.20 2.24
N ARG A 254 -18.04 7.06 1.67
CA ARG A 254 -18.71 5.78 1.81
C ARG A 254 -17.89 4.72 2.55
N VAL A 255 -16.55 4.94 2.69
CA VAL A 255 -15.65 4.09 3.46
C VAL A 255 -14.58 4.94 4.15
N ILE A 256 -14.50 4.81 5.46
CA ILE A 256 -13.35 5.19 6.28
C ILE A 256 -12.81 3.90 6.89
N LEU A 257 -11.78 3.32 6.26
CA LEU A 257 -11.15 2.11 6.76
C LEU A 257 -10.21 2.49 7.91
N LEU A 258 -10.55 2.10 9.13
CA LEU A 258 -9.89 2.53 10.36
C LEU A 258 -9.26 1.35 11.09
N GLY A 259 -7.96 1.40 11.29
CA GLY A 259 -7.21 0.34 11.97
C GLY A 259 -5.75 0.69 12.22
N GLY A 260 -4.95 -0.32 12.52
CA GLY A 260 -3.52 -0.18 12.79
C GLY A 260 -3.18 0.13 14.25
N GLU A 261 -4.13 0.69 15.00
CA GLU A 261 -4.00 1.04 16.43
C GLU A 261 -5.31 0.77 17.16
N PHE A 262 -5.29 0.92 18.50
CA PHE A 262 -6.51 0.89 19.31
C PHE A 262 -7.43 2.06 18.93
N ILE A 263 -8.71 1.77 18.68
CA ILE A 263 -9.71 2.76 18.29
C ILE A 263 -10.53 3.15 19.52
N PRO A 264 -10.40 4.39 20.04
CA PRO A 264 -11.18 4.86 21.20
C PRO A 264 -12.68 4.84 20.91
N MET A 265 -13.49 4.38 21.87
CA MET A 265 -14.95 4.34 21.74
C MET A 265 -15.54 5.74 21.49
N ALA A 266 -15.00 6.75 22.17
CA ALA A 266 -15.42 8.14 22.00
C ALA A 266 -15.28 8.64 20.54
N LEU A 267 -14.23 8.18 19.83
CA LEU A 267 -14.05 8.50 18.39
C LEU A 267 -15.15 7.83 17.55
N ILE A 268 -15.47 6.57 17.83
CA ILE A 268 -16.54 5.84 17.12
C ILE A 268 -17.88 6.56 17.34
N GLU A 269 -18.21 6.93 18.57
CA GLU A 269 -19.45 7.65 18.91
C GLU A 269 -19.53 9.04 18.26
N ALA A 270 -18.40 9.76 18.15
CA ALA A 270 -18.35 11.03 17.46
C ALA A 270 -18.63 10.86 15.96
N CYS A 271 -18.01 9.85 15.35
CA CYS A 271 -18.22 9.51 13.94
C CYS A 271 -19.65 9.06 13.64
N GLU A 272 -20.26 8.22 14.52
CA GLU A 272 -21.66 7.78 14.38
C GLU A 272 -22.63 8.98 14.38
N LYS A 273 -22.43 9.97 15.25
CA LYS A 273 -23.24 11.20 15.30
C LYS A 273 -23.25 11.99 13.99
N LYS A 274 -22.16 11.89 13.21
CA LYS A 274 -22.00 12.54 11.91
C LYS A 274 -22.27 11.59 10.73
N SER A 275 -22.70 10.36 11.01
CA SER A 275 -22.91 9.31 10.00
C SER A 275 -21.66 9.02 9.16
N LEU A 276 -20.47 9.19 9.73
CA LEU A 276 -19.21 8.86 9.07
C LEU A 276 -19.10 7.32 8.92
N PRO A 277 -18.88 6.81 7.71
CA PRO A 277 -18.95 5.37 7.40
C PRO A 277 -17.68 4.63 7.83
N ILE A 278 -17.51 4.41 9.11
CA ILE A 278 -16.35 3.71 9.66
C ILE A 278 -16.46 2.21 9.36
N TYR A 279 -15.42 1.68 8.75
CA TYR A 279 -15.11 0.27 8.70
C TYR A 279 -13.92 -0.01 9.61
N LYS A 280 -14.17 -0.66 10.75
CA LYS A 280 -13.09 -1.10 11.63
C LYS A 280 -12.36 -2.26 10.99
N THR A 281 -11.03 -2.29 11.11
CA THR A 281 -10.24 -3.39 10.59
C THR A 281 -9.12 -3.79 11.55
N TYR A 282 -8.84 -5.08 11.59
CA TYR A 282 -7.65 -5.68 12.18
C TYR A 282 -6.87 -6.42 11.09
N GLY A 283 -5.57 -6.25 11.10
CA GLY A 283 -4.65 -6.88 10.17
C GLY A 283 -3.22 -6.48 10.42
N MET A 284 -2.33 -7.02 9.65
CA MET A 284 -0.89 -6.83 9.80
C MET A 284 -0.17 -6.98 8.46
N THR A 285 1.12 -6.68 8.42
CA THR A 285 1.94 -6.84 7.21
C THR A 285 1.91 -8.27 6.69
N GLU A 286 1.94 -9.23 7.59
CA GLU A 286 1.92 -10.68 7.31
C GLU A 286 0.63 -11.18 6.64
N THR A 287 -0.44 -10.35 6.66
CA THR A 287 -1.73 -10.64 5.99
C THR A 287 -2.06 -9.64 4.89
N PHE A 288 -1.09 -8.89 4.42
CA PHE A 288 -1.27 -7.83 3.41
C PHE A 288 -2.39 -6.84 3.77
N SER A 289 -2.39 -6.30 4.99
CA SER A 289 -3.33 -5.30 5.53
C SER A 289 -4.53 -5.92 6.26
N GLN A 290 -5.74 -5.91 5.68
CA GLN A 290 -6.98 -6.36 6.35
C GLN A 290 -7.03 -7.89 6.48
N SER A 291 -7.42 -8.37 7.66
CA SER A 291 -7.78 -9.78 7.91
C SER A 291 -9.22 -9.90 8.40
N VAL A 292 -9.65 -8.90 9.15
CA VAL A 292 -10.95 -8.81 9.80
C VAL A 292 -11.49 -7.42 9.56
N THR A 293 -12.74 -7.28 9.14
CA THR A 293 -13.32 -5.95 8.84
C THR A 293 -14.84 -5.99 8.97
N PHE A 294 -15.44 -4.89 9.43
CA PHE A 294 -16.89 -4.69 9.40
C PHE A 294 -17.29 -3.21 9.41
N SER A 295 -18.50 -2.91 8.94
CA SER A 295 -19.11 -1.59 9.00
C SER A 295 -19.74 -1.33 10.37
N VAL A 296 -19.31 -0.26 11.04
CA VAL A 296 -19.89 0.15 12.33
C VAL A 296 -21.33 0.60 12.17
N LEU A 297 -21.66 1.31 11.10
CA LEU A 297 -23.02 1.78 10.84
C LEU A 297 -24.02 0.64 10.58
N GLU A 298 -23.57 -0.44 9.92
CA GLU A 298 -24.43 -1.61 9.68
C GLU A 298 -24.60 -2.49 10.93
N TYR A 299 -23.60 -2.51 11.81
CA TYR A 299 -23.59 -3.35 13.01
C TYR A 299 -23.23 -2.56 14.28
N PRO A 300 -24.03 -1.54 14.66
CA PRO A 300 -23.69 -0.63 15.78
C PRO A 300 -23.60 -1.35 17.12
N HIS A 301 -24.32 -2.48 17.29
CA HIS A 301 -24.24 -3.31 18.50
C HIS A 301 -22.93 -4.11 18.62
N LYS A 302 -22.07 -4.11 17.58
CA LYS A 302 -20.75 -4.76 17.54
C LYS A 302 -19.58 -3.79 17.57
N ARG A 303 -19.81 -2.52 17.83
CA ARG A 303 -18.79 -1.45 17.76
C ARG A 303 -17.54 -1.70 18.63
N GLU A 304 -17.62 -2.54 19.66
CA GLU A 304 -16.46 -2.95 20.48
C GLU A 304 -15.60 -4.02 19.78
N SER A 305 -16.18 -4.78 18.85
CA SER A 305 -15.47 -5.79 18.07
C SER A 305 -14.55 -5.14 17.05
N VAL A 306 -13.57 -5.89 16.56
CA VAL A 306 -12.77 -5.55 15.35
C VAL A 306 -13.41 -6.12 14.08
N GLY A 307 -14.51 -6.86 14.19
CA GLY A 307 -15.31 -7.38 13.08
C GLY A 307 -15.26 -8.90 12.91
N LYS A 308 -15.52 -9.33 11.69
CA LYS A 308 -15.46 -10.74 11.29
C LYS A 308 -14.37 -10.95 10.22
N PRO A 309 -13.85 -12.17 10.08
CA PRO A 309 -12.86 -12.49 9.07
C PRO A 309 -13.34 -12.09 7.68
N LEU A 310 -12.41 -11.58 6.86
CA LEU A 310 -12.64 -11.40 5.43
C LEU A 310 -12.90 -12.74 4.75
N PRO A 311 -13.62 -12.77 3.61
CA PRO A 311 -13.82 -13.99 2.85
C PRO A 311 -12.51 -14.75 2.60
N GLY A 312 -12.52 -16.05 2.88
CA GLY A 312 -11.34 -16.91 2.80
C GLY A 312 -10.43 -16.91 4.02
N MET A 313 -10.61 -15.99 4.99
CA MET A 313 -9.86 -15.97 6.25
C MET A 313 -10.60 -16.72 7.36
N GLN A 314 -9.83 -17.32 8.25
CA GLN A 314 -10.31 -17.92 9.49
C GLN A 314 -9.54 -17.31 10.68
N VAL A 315 -10.26 -17.08 11.78
CA VAL A 315 -9.70 -16.61 13.04
C VAL A 315 -10.02 -17.61 14.14
N ARG A 316 -9.01 -17.99 14.91
CA ARG A 316 -9.14 -18.84 16.09
C ARG A 316 -8.40 -18.17 17.25
N ILE A 317 -9.00 -18.21 18.42
CA ILE A 317 -8.30 -17.87 19.66
C ILE A 317 -7.68 -19.15 20.22
N ASP A 318 -6.37 -19.15 20.37
CA ASP A 318 -5.64 -20.31 20.91
C ASP A 318 -5.43 -20.16 22.40
N ASN A 319 -5.59 -21.29 23.12
CA ASN A 319 -5.46 -21.37 24.57
C ASN A 319 -6.18 -20.22 25.33
N PRO A 320 -7.51 -20.03 25.11
CA PRO A 320 -8.22 -18.95 25.76
C PRO A 320 -8.30 -19.18 27.28
N ASP A 321 -8.13 -18.11 28.05
CA ASP A 321 -8.37 -18.11 29.50
C ASP A 321 -9.88 -18.14 29.83
N THR A 322 -10.23 -17.99 31.12
CA THR A 322 -11.61 -18.00 31.60
C THR A 322 -12.46 -16.87 31.03
N ASP A 323 -11.82 -15.76 30.59
CA ASP A 323 -12.46 -14.59 29.99
C ASP A 323 -12.49 -14.67 28.46
N GLY A 324 -11.97 -15.76 27.89
CA GLY A 324 -11.89 -15.98 26.45
C GLY A 324 -10.73 -15.26 25.78
N VAL A 325 -9.77 -14.73 26.53
CA VAL A 325 -8.59 -14.02 26.02
C VAL A 325 -7.49 -15.04 25.74
N GLY A 326 -6.92 -14.99 24.53
CA GLY A 326 -5.84 -15.88 24.09
C GLY A 326 -5.12 -15.36 22.85
N GLU A 327 -4.21 -16.18 22.31
CA GLU A 327 -3.46 -15.81 21.11
C GLU A 327 -4.36 -15.89 19.86
N ILE A 328 -4.30 -14.85 19.03
CA ILE A 328 -5.05 -14.79 17.77
C ILE A 328 -4.30 -15.55 16.69
N HIS A 329 -4.88 -16.63 16.19
CA HIS A 329 -4.40 -17.39 15.05
C HIS A 329 -5.20 -17.03 13.80
N LEU A 330 -4.49 -16.63 12.75
CA LEU A 330 -5.05 -16.31 11.43
C LEU A 330 -4.65 -17.40 10.44
N THR A 331 -5.61 -17.87 9.66
CA THR A 331 -5.39 -18.85 8.59
C THR A 331 -6.15 -18.42 7.35
N GLY A 332 -5.57 -18.61 6.18
CA GLY A 332 -6.21 -18.29 4.90
C GLY A 332 -5.23 -17.85 3.82
N PRO A 333 -5.72 -17.59 2.60
CA PRO A 333 -4.88 -17.30 1.45
C PRO A 333 -4.14 -15.94 1.54
N MET A 334 -4.55 -15.08 2.47
CA MET A 334 -3.90 -13.78 2.71
C MET A 334 -2.74 -13.87 3.71
N VAL A 335 -2.55 -15.02 4.38
CA VAL A 335 -1.45 -15.19 5.34
C VAL A 335 -0.16 -15.51 4.60
N MET A 336 0.94 -14.83 4.96
CA MET A 336 2.25 -15.12 4.39
C MET A 336 2.73 -16.54 4.70
N THR A 337 3.64 -17.07 3.90
CA THR A 337 4.20 -18.42 4.08
C THR A 337 5.38 -18.46 5.06
N GLY A 338 5.93 -17.31 5.44
CA GLY A 338 7.07 -17.17 6.34
C GLY A 338 7.92 -15.94 5.99
N TYR A 339 8.81 -15.55 6.91
CA TYR A 339 9.77 -14.45 6.70
C TYR A 339 10.94 -14.89 5.82
N ILE A 340 11.53 -13.94 5.06
CA ILE A 340 12.70 -14.24 4.21
C ILE A 340 13.96 -14.47 5.06
N ASN A 341 14.10 -13.75 6.15
CA ASN A 341 15.30 -13.69 6.98
C ASN A 341 15.20 -14.45 8.33
N LYS A 342 14.48 -15.56 8.30
CA LYS A 342 14.39 -16.50 9.42
C LYS A 342 14.79 -17.90 8.98
#